data_50b65e7d2c14204346fb2a1c86640c57
#
_entry.id   50b65e7d2c14204346fb2a1c86640c57
#
_cell.length_a   1.000
_cell.length_b   1.000
_cell.length_c   1.000
_cell.angle_alpha   90.00
_cell.angle_beta   90.00
_cell.angle_gamma   90.00
#
_symmetry.space_group_name_H-M   'P 1'
#
loop_
_entity.id
_entity.type
_entity.pdbx_description
1 polymer ?
#
loop_
_entity_poly.entity_id
_entity_poly.type
_entity_poly.pdbx_seq_one_letter_code
_entity_poly.pdbx_strand_id
1 'polypeptide(L)'
;MRFSVGLFLVAIVMTGAPSFSVAAETTSLPVGYLEITDDPRYEEKRAYARIRVRPHDRPRPGAEMAVRESRVLGRALKIKFSLERAEAKTTAALVPEIRRMAAAGVRFFLIDADAEALSEVAGATAGQEVLLFNISEPADVLRGKGCRAHVMHVIPSHAMMTDAMAQFLVARNWREVLVLKGPEDEDAAFAAAFEASARRFGMHVSASRDFVLGNDPREREKNNVALMTAEGDYDAVFVADTEGEFGRYVPYQTYRPRPIIGTEGLIAEAWHWAWERHGAPQLNQRFEKLAKRRM
;
A
#
# COMPACT_ATOMS: atom_id res chain seq x y z
N MET A 1 -72.40 60.10 -36.16
CA MET A 1 -71.19 59.44 -36.56
C MET A 1 -70.80 58.48 -35.46
N ARG A 2 -70.98 57.16 -35.68
CA ARG A 2 -70.63 56.08 -34.71
C ARG A 2 -69.40 55.34 -35.24
N PHE A 3 -68.30 55.43 -34.54
CA PHE A 3 -67.08 54.65 -34.84
C PHE A 3 -67.14 53.34 -34.05
N SER A 4 -67.17 52.20 -34.78
CA SER A 4 -67.01 50.89 -34.22
C SER A 4 -65.51 50.53 -34.22
N VAL A 5 -64.96 50.26 -33.05
CA VAL A 5 -63.60 49.75 -32.88
C VAL A 5 -63.69 48.24 -32.88
N GLY A 6 -63.15 47.62 -33.92
CA GLY A 6 -63.01 46.14 -33.99
C GLY A 6 -61.79 45.66 -33.21
N LEU A 7 -62.04 44.79 -32.23
CA LEU A 7 -60.98 44.13 -31.45
C LEU A 7 -60.50 42.88 -32.16
N PHE A 8 -59.28 42.91 -32.68
CA PHE A 8 -58.57 41.70 -33.27
C PHE A 8 -57.93 40.92 -32.17
N LEU A 9 -58.43 39.72 -31.87
CA LEU A 9 -57.87 38.78 -30.95
C LEU A 9 -56.80 37.97 -31.74
N VAL A 10 -55.49 38.19 -31.47
CA VAL A 10 -54.42 37.38 -32.02
C VAL A 10 -54.21 36.19 -31.08
N ALA A 11 -54.55 34.99 -31.51
CA ALA A 11 -54.29 33.75 -30.80
C ALA A 11 -52.85 33.33 -31.07
N ILE A 12 -51.97 33.47 -30.06
CA ILE A 12 -50.60 32.92 -30.11
C ILE A 12 -50.69 31.42 -29.81
N VAL A 13 -50.55 30.59 -30.82
CA VAL A 13 -50.39 29.14 -30.67
C VAL A 13 -48.92 28.87 -30.25
N MET A 14 -48.69 28.66 -28.97
CA MET A 14 -47.40 28.15 -28.48
C MET A 14 -47.29 26.67 -28.86
N THR A 15 -46.59 26.38 -29.94
CA THR A 15 -46.13 25.02 -30.24
C THR A 15 -44.99 24.66 -29.29
N GLY A 16 -45.34 23.95 -28.22
CA GLY A 16 -44.35 23.35 -27.30
C GLY A 16 -43.48 22.31 -28.09
N ALA A 17 -42.27 22.67 -28.38
CA ALA A 17 -41.29 21.68 -28.87
C ALA A 17 -41.03 20.67 -27.76
N PRO A 18 -41.08 19.33 -28.02
CA PRO A 18 -40.77 18.34 -27.04
C PRO A 18 -39.26 18.46 -26.70
N SER A 19 -38.98 18.89 -25.47
CA SER A 19 -37.62 18.86 -24.93
C SER A 19 -37.26 17.39 -24.70
N PHE A 20 -36.55 16.78 -25.65
CA PHE A 20 -35.90 15.49 -25.43
C PHE A 20 -34.79 15.72 -24.41
N SER A 21 -35.08 15.47 -23.15
CA SER A 21 -34.04 15.31 -22.14
C SER A 21 -33.35 14.00 -22.45
N VAL A 22 -32.22 14.06 -23.16
CA VAL A 22 -31.29 12.93 -23.24
C VAL A 22 -30.72 12.76 -21.83
N ALA A 23 -31.28 11.83 -21.08
CA ALA A 23 -30.70 11.42 -19.81
C ALA A 23 -29.29 10.94 -20.15
N ALA A 24 -28.27 11.71 -19.74
CA ALA A 24 -26.90 11.33 -20.01
C ALA A 24 -26.61 9.98 -19.34
N GLU A 25 -26.30 9.00 -20.17
CA GLU A 25 -26.08 7.61 -19.77
C GLU A 25 -24.95 7.52 -18.74
N THR A 26 -25.15 6.75 -17.68
CA THR A 26 -24.14 6.55 -16.65
C THR A 26 -23.12 5.55 -17.17
N THR A 27 -21.86 5.97 -17.31
CA THR A 27 -20.77 5.09 -17.73
C THR A 27 -20.38 4.13 -16.61
N SER A 28 -20.34 2.83 -16.89
CA SER A 28 -19.81 1.83 -15.94
C SER A 28 -18.29 1.81 -16.00
N LEU A 29 -17.64 1.86 -14.83
CA LEU A 29 -16.19 1.72 -14.70
C LEU A 29 -15.87 0.60 -13.69
N PRO A 30 -15.79 -0.65 -14.18
CA PRO A 30 -15.38 -1.76 -13.36
C PRO A 30 -13.88 -1.73 -13.11
N VAL A 31 -13.47 -2.01 -11.86
CA VAL A 31 -12.08 -2.19 -11.42
C VAL A 31 -11.91 -3.63 -11.01
N GLY A 32 -10.92 -4.32 -11.56
CA GLY A 32 -10.56 -5.68 -11.17
C GLY A 32 -9.77 -5.66 -9.87
N TYR A 33 -10.04 -6.60 -8.98
CA TYR A 33 -9.21 -6.89 -7.82
C TYR A 33 -8.80 -8.36 -7.87
N LEU A 34 -7.49 -8.61 -7.91
CA LEU A 34 -6.94 -9.95 -8.04
C LEU A 34 -6.02 -10.25 -6.86
N GLU A 35 -6.19 -11.43 -6.28
CA GLU A 35 -5.36 -11.92 -5.18
C GLU A 35 -5.05 -13.41 -5.31
N ILE A 36 -3.90 -13.82 -4.77
CA ILE A 36 -3.53 -15.22 -4.59
C ILE A 36 -4.04 -15.67 -3.23
N THR A 37 -4.89 -16.72 -3.18
CA THR A 37 -5.56 -17.15 -1.95
C THR A 37 -4.58 -17.67 -0.91
N ASP A 38 -3.62 -18.48 -1.33
CA ASP A 38 -2.64 -19.16 -0.47
C ASP A 38 -1.30 -18.37 -0.43
N ASP A 39 -1.37 -17.04 -0.36
CA ASP A 39 -0.22 -16.17 -0.31
C ASP A 39 0.41 -16.19 1.09
N PRO A 40 1.67 -16.64 1.22
CA PRO A 40 2.33 -16.80 2.52
C PRO A 40 2.53 -15.47 3.27
N ARG A 41 2.49 -14.31 2.57
CA ARG A 41 2.56 -12.99 3.22
C ARG A 41 1.39 -12.73 4.17
N TYR A 42 0.27 -13.43 3.99
CA TYR A 42 -0.95 -13.31 4.79
C TYR A 42 -1.21 -14.51 5.71
N GLU A 43 -0.32 -15.48 5.75
CA GLU A 43 -0.40 -16.55 6.72
C GLU A 43 -0.25 -15.99 8.14
N GLU A 44 -1.11 -16.46 9.05
CA GLU A 44 -1.02 -16.08 10.45
C GLU A 44 0.22 -16.73 11.10
N LYS A 45 1.35 -16.04 11.01
CA LYS A 45 2.53 -16.41 11.77
C LYS A 45 2.30 -16.01 13.23
N ARG A 46 2.28 -16.99 14.11
CA ARG A 46 2.23 -16.73 15.55
C ARG A 46 3.64 -16.49 16.02
N ALA A 47 3.90 -15.25 16.44
CA ALA A 47 5.10 -14.90 17.17
C ALA A 47 5.36 -15.92 18.28
N TYR A 48 6.62 -16.10 18.63
CA TYR A 48 7.08 -16.93 19.75
C TYR A 48 6.25 -16.77 21.02
N ALA A 49 5.82 -15.54 21.33
CA ALA A 49 4.94 -15.24 22.46
C ALA A 49 3.46 -15.62 22.23
N ARG A 50 3.10 -16.29 21.12
CA ARG A 50 1.75 -16.62 20.69
C ARG A 50 0.82 -15.41 20.54
N ILE A 51 1.38 -14.24 20.37
CA ILE A 51 0.65 -12.99 20.09
C ILE A 51 0.88 -12.59 18.66
N ARG A 52 -0.17 -12.08 18.03
CA ARG A 52 -0.08 -11.45 16.74
C ARG A 52 0.52 -10.05 16.93
N VAL A 53 1.74 -9.85 16.49
CA VAL A 53 2.46 -8.57 16.66
C VAL A 53 2.05 -7.57 15.59
N ARG A 54 1.93 -8.03 14.35
CA ARG A 54 1.48 -7.20 13.21
C ARG A 54 0.29 -7.85 12.51
N PRO A 55 -0.74 -7.07 12.13
CA PRO A 55 -1.79 -7.57 11.27
C PRO A 55 -1.27 -7.61 9.83
N HIS A 56 -1.09 -8.81 9.29
CA HIS A 56 -0.86 -9.03 7.86
C HIS A 56 -2.21 -9.23 7.17
N ASP A 57 -2.99 -8.14 7.09
CA ASP A 57 -4.32 -8.23 6.49
C ASP A 57 -4.32 -7.71 5.06
N ARG A 58 -5.05 -8.40 4.20
CA ARG A 58 -5.16 -8.06 2.78
C ARG A 58 -5.69 -6.65 2.55
N PRO A 59 -5.26 -5.97 1.48
CA PRO A 59 -5.70 -4.61 1.15
C PRO A 59 -7.13 -4.53 0.61
N ARG A 60 -7.79 -5.65 0.33
CA ARG A 60 -9.15 -5.73 -0.25
C ARG A 60 -10.18 -4.80 0.42
N PRO A 61 -10.31 -4.73 1.76
CA PRO A 61 -11.25 -3.81 2.39
C PRO A 61 -11.00 -2.33 2.04
N GLY A 62 -9.75 -1.97 1.75
CA GLY A 62 -9.41 -0.63 1.24
C GLY A 62 -10.00 -0.37 -0.14
N ALA A 63 -9.92 -1.33 -1.06
CA ALA A 63 -10.51 -1.23 -2.38
C ALA A 63 -12.05 -1.17 -2.32
N GLU A 64 -12.68 -2.00 -1.48
CA GLU A 64 -14.14 -1.97 -1.24
C GLU A 64 -14.59 -0.62 -0.67
N MET A 65 -13.80 -0.07 0.26
CA MET A 65 -14.04 1.25 0.85
C MET A 65 -13.94 2.35 -0.20
N ALA A 66 -12.91 2.35 -1.04
CA ALA A 66 -12.71 3.33 -2.09
C ALA A 66 -13.90 3.38 -3.06
N VAL A 67 -14.40 2.23 -3.51
CA VAL A 67 -15.60 2.15 -4.36
C VAL A 67 -16.83 2.70 -3.65
N ARG A 68 -16.99 2.41 -2.36
CA ARG A 68 -18.12 2.94 -1.55
C ARG A 68 -18.05 4.46 -1.39
N GLU A 69 -16.89 5.00 -1.09
CA GLU A 69 -16.66 6.45 -0.93
C GLU A 69 -16.77 7.20 -2.26
N SER A 70 -16.45 6.57 -3.38
CA SER A 70 -16.53 7.17 -4.72
C SER A 70 -17.98 7.40 -5.22
N ARG A 71 -19.01 6.96 -4.49
CA ARG A 71 -20.41 7.10 -4.94
C ARG A 71 -20.85 8.53 -5.18
N VAL A 72 -20.37 9.47 -4.34
CA VAL A 72 -20.73 10.90 -4.49
C VAL A 72 -20.08 11.48 -5.73
N LEU A 73 -18.78 11.24 -5.89
CA LEU A 73 -18.02 11.63 -7.08
C LEU A 73 -18.59 10.97 -8.33
N GLY A 74 -18.90 9.68 -8.26
CA GLY A 74 -19.48 8.92 -9.37
C GLY A 74 -20.81 9.52 -9.85
N ARG A 75 -21.69 9.94 -8.94
CA ARG A 75 -22.93 10.63 -9.32
C ARG A 75 -22.67 11.96 -10.02
N ALA A 76 -21.70 12.74 -9.53
CA ALA A 76 -21.32 14.01 -10.14
C ALA A 76 -20.75 13.86 -11.55
N LEU A 77 -19.93 12.81 -11.75
CA LEU A 77 -19.26 12.50 -13.02
C LEU A 77 -20.09 11.60 -13.94
N LYS A 78 -21.26 11.12 -13.49
CA LYS A 78 -22.06 10.08 -14.17
C LYS A 78 -21.28 8.82 -14.44
N ILE A 79 -20.45 8.41 -13.47
CA ILE A 79 -19.66 7.17 -13.50
C ILE A 79 -20.12 6.25 -12.36
N LYS A 80 -20.36 4.98 -12.68
CA LYS A 80 -20.63 3.94 -11.70
C LYS A 80 -19.38 3.09 -11.51
N PHE A 81 -18.68 3.30 -10.39
CA PHE A 81 -17.56 2.45 -9.99
C PHE A 81 -18.07 1.12 -9.42
N SER A 82 -17.44 0.03 -9.80
CA SER A 82 -17.68 -1.31 -9.23
C SER A 82 -16.37 -2.04 -9.04
N LEU A 83 -16.32 -2.99 -8.09
CA LEU A 83 -15.18 -3.86 -7.84
C LEU A 83 -15.53 -5.27 -8.28
N GLU A 84 -14.81 -5.78 -9.27
CA GLU A 84 -14.89 -7.16 -9.72
C GLU A 84 -13.71 -7.94 -9.14
N ARG A 85 -13.97 -9.10 -8.51
CA ARG A 85 -12.94 -9.86 -7.82
C ARG A 85 -12.64 -11.15 -8.53
N ALA A 86 -11.37 -11.53 -8.56
CA ALA A 86 -10.91 -12.84 -8.92
C ALA A 86 -9.84 -13.29 -7.90
N GLU A 87 -10.02 -14.51 -7.44
CA GLU A 87 -9.14 -15.18 -6.50
C GLU A 87 -8.56 -16.42 -7.20
N ALA A 88 -7.28 -16.66 -7.08
CA ALA A 88 -6.63 -17.82 -7.66
C ALA A 88 -5.59 -18.40 -6.69
N LYS A 89 -5.37 -19.72 -6.78
CA LYS A 89 -4.35 -20.38 -5.96
C LYS A 89 -2.93 -20.18 -6.47
N THR A 90 -2.78 -19.86 -7.74
CA THR A 90 -1.49 -19.72 -8.41
C THR A 90 -1.51 -18.53 -9.35
N THR A 91 -0.34 -17.97 -9.63
CA THR A 91 -0.16 -16.89 -10.61
C THR A 91 -0.66 -17.30 -12.00
N ALA A 92 -0.37 -18.52 -12.43
CA ALA A 92 -0.81 -19.04 -13.73
C ALA A 92 -2.35 -19.02 -13.89
N ALA A 93 -3.10 -19.17 -12.78
CA ALA A 93 -4.56 -19.08 -12.78
C ALA A 93 -5.10 -17.64 -12.77
N LEU A 94 -4.31 -16.65 -12.35
CA LEU A 94 -4.70 -15.22 -12.40
C LEU A 94 -4.75 -14.69 -13.84
N VAL A 95 -3.82 -15.09 -14.69
CA VAL A 95 -3.70 -14.56 -16.07
C VAL A 95 -4.96 -14.78 -16.91
N PRO A 96 -5.58 -15.99 -16.94
CA PRO A 96 -6.87 -16.20 -17.61
C PRO A 96 -7.98 -15.31 -17.06
N GLU A 97 -8.02 -15.09 -15.74
CA GLU A 97 -9.02 -14.22 -15.12
C GLU A 97 -8.89 -12.76 -15.55
N ILE A 98 -7.66 -12.24 -15.60
CA ILE A 98 -7.42 -10.89 -16.14
C ILE A 98 -7.90 -10.79 -17.58
N ARG A 99 -7.58 -11.76 -18.42
CA ARG A 99 -8.02 -11.79 -19.83
C ARG A 99 -9.55 -11.84 -19.96
N ARG A 100 -10.20 -12.66 -19.14
CA ARG A 100 -11.67 -12.74 -19.09
C ARG A 100 -12.29 -11.40 -18.71
N MET A 101 -11.79 -10.77 -17.64
CA MET A 101 -12.26 -9.47 -17.15
C MET A 101 -11.96 -8.36 -18.17
N ALA A 102 -10.79 -8.37 -18.78
CA ALA A 102 -10.41 -7.39 -19.82
C ALA A 102 -11.32 -7.50 -21.05
N ALA A 103 -11.68 -8.73 -21.46
CA ALA A 103 -12.65 -8.97 -22.52
C ALA A 103 -14.06 -8.46 -22.15
N ALA A 104 -14.42 -8.46 -20.87
CA ALA A 104 -15.66 -7.88 -20.35
C ALA A 104 -15.60 -6.34 -20.15
N GLY A 105 -14.48 -5.68 -20.51
CA GLY A 105 -14.35 -4.24 -20.48
C GLY A 105 -13.60 -3.67 -19.25
N VAL A 106 -13.10 -4.51 -18.33
CA VAL A 106 -12.25 -4.06 -17.22
C VAL A 106 -10.89 -3.62 -17.78
N ARG A 107 -10.44 -2.43 -17.39
CA ARG A 107 -9.17 -1.85 -17.84
C ARG A 107 -8.18 -1.57 -16.70
N PHE A 108 -8.66 -1.50 -15.48
CA PHE A 108 -7.88 -1.16 -14.28
C PHE A 108 -7.91 -2.34 -13.31
N PHE A 109 -6.73 -2.83 -12.90
CA PHE A 109 -6.60 -4.01 -12.06
C PHE A 109 -5.75 -3.70 -10.83
N LEU A 110 -6.30 -3.89 -9.66
CA LEU A 110 -5.58 -3.90 -8.38
C LEU A 110 -5.01 -5.29 -8.17
N ILE A 111 -3.70 -5.40 -8.06
CA ILE A 111 -2.99 -6.69 -7.94
C ILE A 111 -2.40 -6.82 -6.54
N ASP A 112 -2.90 -7.77 -5.79
CA ASP A 112 -2.38 -8.20 -4.50
C ASP A 112 -1.62 -9.51 -4.68
N ALA A 113 -0.33 -9.41 -4.96
CA ALA A 113 0.55 -10.52 -5.23
C ALA A 113 2.01 -10.13 -4.89
N ASP A 114 2.88 -11.12 -4.70
CA ASP A 114 4.30 -10.94 -4.52
C ASP A 114 5.01 -10.45 -5.81
N ALA A 115 6.31 -10.17 -5.71
CA ALA A 115 7.08 -9.59 -6.81
C ALA A 115 7.19 -10.52 -8.03
N GLU A 116 7.29 -11.82 -7.83
CA GLU A 116 7.39 -12.81 -8.90
C GLU A 116 6.06 -12.92 -9.64
N ALA A 117 4.97 -13.11 -8.92
CA ALA A 117 3.64 -13.20 -9.46
C ALA A 117 3.23 -11.92 -10.20
N LEU A 118 3.52 -10.75 -9.63
CA LEU A 118 3.24 -9.47 -10.28
C LEU A 118 4.04 -9.31 -11.58
N SER A 119 5.32 -9.74 -11.59
CA SER A 119 6.17 -9.69 -12.78
C SER A 119 5.65 -10.63 -13.88
N GLU A 120 5.20 -11.84 -13.52
CA GLU A 120 4.60 -12.79 -14.46
C GLU A 120 3.30 -12.25 -15.05
N VAL A 121 2.40 -11.76 -14.21
CA VAL A 121 1.14 -11.13 -14.64
C VAL A 121 1.40 -9.95 -15.56
N ALA A 122 2.36 -9.09 -15.21
CA ALA A 122 2.74 -7.95 -16.04
C ALA A 122 3.34 -8.38 -17.39
N GLY A 123 4.14 -9.46 -17.41
CA GLY A 123 4.64 -10.04 -18.65
C GLY A 123 3.52 -10.58 -19.55
N ALA A 124 2.58 -11.31 -18.95
CA ALA A 124 1.47 -11.94 -19.67
C ALA A 124 0.41 -10.96 -20.20
N THR A 125 0.37 -9.73 -19.66
CA THR A 125 -0.56 -8.67 -20.06
C THR A 125 0.10 -7.57 -20.89
N ALA A 126 1.39 -7.73 -21.23
CA ALA A 126 2.12 -6.78 -22.05
C ALA A 126 1.43 -6.59 -23.43
N GLY A 127 1.24 -5.34 -23.85
CA GLY A 127 0.56 -5.00 -25.10
C GLY A 127 -0.97 -5.08 -25.05
N GLN A 128 -1.57 -5.43 -23.92
CA GLN A 128 -3.02 -5.32 -23.72
C GLN A 128 -3.40 -3.92 -23.22
N GLU A 129 -4.61 -3.49 -23.51
CA GLU A 129 -5.14 -2.20 -23.03
C GLU A 129 -5.60 -2.27 -21.57
N VAL A 130 -4.66 -2.57 -20.66
CA VAL A 130 -4.91 -2.67 -19.23
C VAL A 130 -3.84 -1.93 -18.44
N LEU A 131 -4.21 -1.41 -17.26
CA LEU A 131 -3.30 -0.87 -16.26
C LEU A 131 -3.39 -1.74 -15.00
N LEU A 132 -2.22 -2.16 -14.54
CA LEU A 132 -2.06 -2.93 -13.31
C LEU A 132 -1.58 -2.00 -12.19
N PHE A 133 -2.24 -2.05 -11.05
CA PHE A 133 -1.85 -1.31 -9.86
C PHE A 133 -1.31 -2.28 -8.82
N ASN A 134 -0.01 -2.20 -8.57
CA ASN A 134 0.62 -2.87 -7.44
C ASN A 134 0.19 -2.20 -6.13
N ILE A 135 -0.50 -2.94 -5.28
CA ILE A 135 -1.11 -2.42 -4.05
C ILE A 135 -0.51 -3.01 -2.77
N SER A 136 0.41 -3.98 -2.85
CA SER A 136 0.91 -4.69 -1.67
C SER A 136 2.40 -5.05 -1.70
N GLU A 137 3.09 -4.97 -2.86
CA GLU A 137 4.46 -5.47 -3.01
C GLU A 137 5.49 -4.33 -3.06
N PRO A 138 6.35 -4.16 -2.02
CA PRO A 138 7.33 -3.07 -1.94
C PRO A 138 8.65 -3.34 -2.65
N ALA A 139 8.89 -4.51 -3.22
CA ALA A 139 10.17 -4.90 -3.80
C ALA A 139 10.67 -3.91 -4.87
N ASP A 140 11.90 -3.46 -4.71
CA ASP A 140 12.53 -2.46 -5.58
C ASP A 140 12.77 -2.96 -7.01
N VAL A 141 12.90 -4.26 -7.20
CA VAL A 141 13.10 -4.87 -8.53
C VAL A 141 11.99 -4.51 -9.51
N LEU A 142 10.78 -4.35 -9.03
CA LEU A 142 9.60 -3.99 -9.83
C LEU A 142 9.66 -2.57 -10.40
N ARG A 143 10.46 -1.69 -9.78
CA ARG A 143 10.66 -0.29 -10.23
C ARG A 143 12.00 -0.08 -10.95
N GLY A 144 12.86 -1.10 -10.92
CA GLY A 144 14.15 -1.12 -11.59
C GLY A 144 14.12 -1.99 -12.85
N LYS A 145 14.82 -3.11 -12.82
CA LYS A 145 14.96 -4.03 -13.96
C LYS A 145 13.62 -4.66 -14.40
N GLY A 146 12.68 -4.83 -13.46
CA GLY A 146 11.34 -5.36 -13.68
C GLY A 146 10.30 -4.31 -14.05
N CYS A 147 10.68 -3.04 -14.25
CA CYS A 147 9.73 -1.97 -14.57
C CYS A 147 8.96 -2.25 -15.87
N ARG A 148 7.65 -2.04 -15.82
CA ARG A 148 6.73 -2.19 -16.96
C ARG A 148 5.85 -0.95 -17.09
N ALA A 149 5.70 -0.42 -18.29
CA ALA A 149 4.98 0.84 -18.54
C ALA A 149 3.50 0.82 -18.13
N HIS A 150 2.86 -0.35 -18.10
CA HIS A 150 1.47 -0.54 -17.70
C HIS A 150 1.29 -0.98 -16.25
N VAL A 151 2.36 -0.96 -15.44
CA VAL A 151 2.31 -1.24 -13.99
C VAL A 151 2.52 0.05 -13.22
N MET A 152 1.54 0.43 -12.41
CA MET A 152 1.58 1.56 -11.50
C MET A 152 1.75 1.05 -10.07
N HIS A 153 2.57 1.73 -9.28
CA HIS A 153 2.79 1.37 -7.88
C HIS A 153 2.13 2.41 -6.99
N VAL A 154 1.18 2.00 -6.16
CA VAL A 154 0.44 2.90 -5.25
C VAL A 154 0.93 2.86 -3.81
N ILE A 155 1.91 2.00 -3.53
CA ILE A 155 2.61 1.90 -2.25
C ILE A 155 4.08 2.31 -2.43
N PRO A 156 4.78 2.76 -1.38
CA PRO A 156 6.21 3.02 -1.45
C PRO A 156 7.01 1.71 -1.61
N SER A 157 8.19 1.80 -2.24
CA SER A 157 9.15 0.70 -2.23
C SER A 157 10.04 0.74 -0.99
N HIS A 158 10.80 -0.35 -0.76
CA HIS A 158 11.81 -0.39 0.30
C HIS A 158 12.80 0.77 0.17
N ALA A 159 13.31 1.04 -1.04
CA ALA A 159 14.21 2.16 -1.28
C ALA A 159 13.56 3.51 -0.97
N MET A 160 12.29 3.72 -1.30
CA MET A 160 11.59 4.98 -0.99
C MET A 160 11.43 5.17 0.53
N MET A 161 11.09 4.12 1.26
CA MET A 161 10.96 4.16 2.71
C MET A 161 12.32 4.41 3.38
N THR A 162 13.36 3.69 2.96
CA THR A 162 14.70 3.83 3.53
C THR A 162 15.37 5.15 3.16
N ASP A 163 15.13 5.68 1.95
CA ASP A 163 15.58 7.03 1.57
C ASP A 163 14.94 8.11 2.46
N ALA A 164 13.67 7.99 2.79
CA ALA A 164 12.99 8.93 3.68
C ALA A 164 13.60 8.89 5.09
N MET A 165 13.90 7.70 5.61
CA MET A 165 14.58 7.55 6.91
C MET A 165 16.01 8.10 6.87
N ALA A 166 16.78 7.79 5.83
CA ALA A 166 18.13 8.29 5.67
C ALA A 166 18.17 9.82 5.60
N GLN A 167 17.27 10.45 4.84
CA GLN A 167 17.17 11.92 4.78
C GLN A 167 16.84 12.52 6.15
N PHE A 168 15.92 11.89 6.90
CA PHE A 168 15.60 12.34 8.25
C PHE A 168 16.81 12.29 9.19
N LEU A 169 17.57 11.20 9.17
CA LEU A 169 18.76 11.02 10.00
C LEU A 169 19.84 12.05 9.63
N VAL A 170 20.11 12.22 8.34
CA VAL A 170 21.12 13.20 7.86
C VAL A 170 20.73 14.63 8.26
N ALA A 171 19.45 14.98 8.19
CA ALA A 171 18.97 16.29 8.66
C ALA A 171 19.20 16.52 10.17
N ARG A 172 19.40 15.46 10.94
CA ARG A 172 19.73 15.49 12.39
C ARG A 172 21.23 15.34 12.66
N ASN A 173 22.05 15.21 11.62
CA ASN A 173 23.48 14.87 11.71
C ASN A 173 23.74 13.50 12.36
N TRP A 174 22.81 12.58 12.29
CA TRP A 174 22.94 11.20 12.72
C TRP A 174 23.40 10.36 11.52
N ARG A 175 24.68 10.14 11.40
CA ARG A 175 25.27 9.53 10.21
C ARG A 175 25.83 8.15 10.44
N GLU A 176 26.12 7.78 11.67
CA GLU A 176 26.62 6.44 12.05
C GLU A 176 25.44 5.58 12.50
N VAL A 177 25.21 4.46 11.84
CA VAL A 177 24.04 3.62 12.11
C VAL A 177 24.45 2.17 12.36
N LEU A 178 23.97 1.60 13.45
CA LEU A 178 24.01 0.18 13.73
C LEU A 178 22.77 -0.48 13.10
N VAL A 179 22.98 -1.55 12.32
CA VAL A 179 21.89 -2.33 11.71
C VAL A 179 21.66 -3.60 12.51
N LEU A 180 20.40 -3.85 12.89
CA LEU A 180 19.94 -5.12 13.45
C LEU A 180 18.99 -5.76 12.43
N LYS A 181 19.31 -6.96 11.97
CA LYS A 181 18.63 -7.63 10.87
C LYS A 181 18.08 -9.00 11.33
N GLY A 182 16.83 -9.24 11.03
CA GLY A 182 16.14 -10.50 11.27
C GLY A 182 16.46 -11.58 10.24
N PRO A 183 15.94 -12.79 10.46
CA PRO A 183 16.23 -13.96 9.66
C PRO A 183 15.40 -14.08 8.37
N GLU A 184 14.34 -13.29 8.21
CA GLU A 184 13.44 -13.40 7.07
C GLU A 184 14.05 -12.75 5.81
N ASP A 185 13.69 -13.26 4.62
CA ASP A 185 14.16 -12.69 3.35
C ASP A 185 13.74 -11.22 3.19
N GLU A 186 12.57 -10.86 3.68
CA GLU A 186 12.05 -9.49 3.68
C GLU A 186 12.90 -8.57 4.58
N ASP A 187 13.38 -9.07 5.73
CA ASP A 187 14.30 -8.34 6.61
C ASP A 187 15.62 -8.06 5.90
N ALA A 188 16.13 -9.06 5.18
CA ALA A 188 17.35 -8.92 4.40
C ALA A 188 17.19 -7.91 3.27
N ALA A 189 16.05 -7.94 2.55
CA ALA A 189 15.74 -7.00 1.48
C ALA A 189 15.62 -5.56 2.01
N PHE A 190 14.95 -5.36 3.14
CA PHE A 190 14.78 -4.05 3.76
C PHE A 190 16.11 -3.49 4.32
N ALA A 191 16.93 -4.33 4.96
CA ALA A 191 18.26 -3.93 5.42
C ALA A 191 19.18 -3.56 4.23
N ALA A 192 19.17 -4.33 3.15
CA ALA A 192 19.94 -4.02 1.95
C ALA A 192 19.51 -2.69 1.29
N ALA A 193 18.19 -2.41 1.26
CA ALA A 193 17.67 -1.13 0.79
C ALA A 193 18.16 0.02 1.67
N PHE A 194 18.16 -0.14 3.01
CA PHE A 194 18.68 0.88 3.92
C PHE A 194 20.17 1.11 3.73
N GLU A 195 20.99 0.06 3.59
CA GLU A 195 22.42 0.19 3.32
C GLU A 195 22.72 0.94 2.01
N ALA A 196 21.89 0.70 0.97
CA ALA A 196 21.97 1.43 -0.29
C ALA A 196 21.62 2.92 -0.11
N SER A 197 20.57 3.22 0.67
CA SER A 197 20.18 4.59 1.03
C SER A 197 21.26 5.26 1.88
N ALA A 198 21.82 4.57 2.86
CA ALA A 198 22.91 5.09 3.70
C ALA A 198 24.09 5.54 2.84
N ARG A 199 24.54 4.70 1.90
CA ARG A 199 25.59 5.08 0.95
C ARG A 199 25.22 6.29 0.10
N ARG A 200 23.97 6.34 -0.40
CA ARG A 200 23.47 7.45 -1.24
C ARG A 200 23.48 8.79 -0.52
N PHE A 201 23.13 8.77 0.75
CA PHE A 201 23.03 9.99 1.57
C PHE A 201 24.27 10.30 2.42
N GLY A 202 25.39 9.62 2.16
CA GLY A 202 26.66 9.86 2.85
C GLY A 202 26.62 9.50 4.34
N MET A 203 25.91 8.43 4.66
CA MET A 203 25.88 7.81 5.98
C MET A 203 26.77 6.57 6.00
N HIS A 204 27.13 6.13 7.19
CA HIS A 204 27.97 4.96 7.42
C HIS A 204 27.22 3.93 8.28
N VAL A 205 27.25 2.68 7.86
CA VAL A 205 26.78 1.54 8.67
C VAL A 205 27.96 1.05 9.47
N SER A 206 27.99 1.40 10.78
CA SER A 206 29.10 1.11 11.69
C SER A 206 29.24 -0.40 11.96
N ALA A 207 28.11 -1.11 12.00
CA ALA A 207 28.05 -2.59 12.10
C ALA A 207 26.68 -3.08 11.64
N SER A 208 26.64 -4.34 11.18
CA SER A 208 25.39 -5.07 10.94
C SER A 208 25.42 -6.36 11.77
N ARG A 209 24.34 -6.63 12.51
CA ARG A 209 24.23 -7.78 13.42
C ARG A 209 22.92 -8.49 13.20
N ASP A 210 23.01 -9.80 13.02
CA ASP A 210 21.84 -10.65 12.83
C ASP A 210 21.28 -11.08 14.18
N PHE A 211 19.96 -10.97 14.36
CA PHE A 211 19.26 -11.59 15.46
C PHE A 211 18.50 -12.82 14.99
N VAL A 212 18.07 -13.65 15.92
CA VAL A 212 17.30 -14.86 15.64
C VAL A 212 15.95 -14.79 16.31
N LEU A 213 14.93 -15.37 15.67
CA LEU A 213 13.61 -15.52 16.25
C LEU A 213 13.52 -16.93 16.86
N GLY A 214 13.63 -17.04 18.16
CA GLY A 214 13.56 -18.34 18.81
C GLY A 214 13.94 -18.33 20.28
N ASN A 215 13.77 -19.49 20.93
CA ASN A 215 14.04 -19.71 22.36
C ASN A 215 15.21 -20.65 22.60
N ASP A 216 16.03 -20.95 21.63
CA ASP A 216 17.17 -21.79 21.90
C ASP A 216 18.10 -21.07 22.90
N PRO A 217 18.35 -21.66 24.08
CA PRO A 217 19.24 -21.06 25.08
C PRO A 217 20.67 -20.84 24.54
N ARG A 218 21.07 -21.60 23.52
CA ARG A 218 22.41 -21.48 22.89
C ARG A 218 22.53 -20.22 22.03
N GLU A 219 21.41 -19.67 21.58
CA GLU A 219 21.36 -18.46 20.75
C GLU A 219 20.92 -17.21 21.53
N ARG A 220 20.81 -17.32 22.86
CA ARG A 220 20.36 -16.22 23.73
C ARG A 220 21.15 -14.93 23.55
N GLU A 221 22.43 -15.00 23.24
CA GLU A 221 23.26 -13.83 23.00
C GLU A 221 22.86 -13.07 21.73
N LYS A 222 22.42 -13.80 20.68
CA LYS A 222 21.92 -13.23 19.43
C LYS A 222 20.55 -12.54 19.58
N ASN A 223 19.88 -12.71 20.71
CA ASN A 223 18.61 -12.06 21.04
C ASN A 223 18.74 -11.05 22.18
N ASN A 224 19.95 -10.79 22.65
CA ASN A 224 20.20 -9.84 23.71
C ASN A 224 20.44 -8.45 23.12
N VAL A 225 19.39 -7.61 23.09
CA VAL A 225 19.46 -6.25 22.56
C VAL A 225 20.56 -5.42 23.21
N ALA A 226 20.70 -5.48 24.55
CA ALA A 226 21.71 -4.72 25.27
C ALA A 226 23.13 -5.14 24.83
N LEU A 227 23.40 -6.44 24.66
CA LEU A 227 24.67 -6.94 24.20
C LEU A 227 24.92 -6.55 22.73
N MET A 228 23.90 -6.70 21.89
CA MET A 228 23.99 -6.34 20.46
C MET A 228 24.21 -4.85 20.22
N THR A 229 23.89 -4.01 21.18
CA THR A 229 24.02 -2.55 21.10
C THR A 229 25.08 -1.96 22.04
N ALA A 230 25.88 -2.81 22.72
CA ALA A 230 26.90 -2.36 23.67
C ALA A 230 28.13 -1.75 23.00
N GLU A 231 28.54 -2.35 21.88
CA GLU A 231 29.78 -1.99 21.20
C GLU A 231 29.55 -1.11 19.97
N GLY A 232 30.57 -0.31 19.64
CA GLY A 232 30.57 0.58 18.48
C GLY A 232 30.13 2.00 18.82
N ASP A 233 30.48 2.92 17.93
CA ASP A 233 29.98 4.27 17.94
C ASP A 233 28.93 4.42 16.87
N TYR A 234 27.71 4.80 17.27
CA TYR A 234 26.56 4.97 16.36
C TYR A 234 25.60 6.01 16.93
N ASP A 235 24.95 6.74 16.03
CA ASP A 235 23.95 7.77 16.34
C ASP A 235 22.53 7.20 16.44
N ALA A 236 22.25 6.14 15.64
CA ALA A 236 20.94 5.51 15.57
C ALA A 236 21.06 3.99 15.35
N VAL A 237 19.99 3.27 15.66
CA VAL A 237 19.86 1.85 15.37
C VAL A 237 18.76 1.64 14.34
N PHE A 238 19.12 1.02 13.22
CA PHE A 238 18.15 0.56 12.21
C PHE A 238 17.75 -0.88 12.49
N VAL A 239 16.46 -1.15 12.53
CA VAL A 239 15.89 -2.49 12.78
C VAL A 239 15.16 -2.94 11.54
N ALA A 240 15.53 -4.09 11.00
CA ALA A 240 14.79 -4.83 10.00
C ALA A 240 14.21 -6.09 10.67
N ASP A 241 12.95 -5.98 11.09
CA ASP A 241 12.13 -7.05 11.69
C ASP A 241 10.71 -6.92 11.16
N THR A 242 10.43 -7.55 10.04
CA THR A 242 9.13 -7.45 9.35
C THR A 242 8.02 -8.14 10.14
N GLU A 243 8.34 -9.17 10.94
CA GLU A 243 7.40 -9.82 11.85
C GLU A 243 7.13 -8.99 13.12
N GLY A 244 8.08 -8.13 13.52
CA GLY A 244 7.94 -7.23 14.67
C GLY A 244 8.04 -7.92 16.03
N GLU A 245 8.53 -9.15 16.10
CA GLU A 245 8.62 -9.90 17.37
C GLU A 245 9.81 -9.45 18.22
N PHE A 246 10.97 -9.31 17.63
CA PHE A 246 12.18 -8.83 18.27
C PHE A 246 12.22 -7.30 18.34
N GLY A 247 11.92 -6.65 17.23
CA GLY A 247 12.07 -5.20 17.06
C GLY A 247 11.30 -4.38 18.09
N ARG A 248 10.12 -4.83 18.51
CA ARG A 248 9.30 -4.14 19.54
C ARG A 248 10.00 -3.96 20.88
N TYR A 249 11.00 -4.77 21.21
CA TYR A 249 11.75 -4.65 22.47
C TYR A 249 12.98 -3.74 22.33
N VAL A 250 13.50 -3.56 21.12
CA VAL A 250 14.72 -2.80 20.86
C VAL A 250 14.67 -1.40 21.44
N PRO A 251 13.59 -0.60 21.30
CA PRO A 251 13.55 0.78 21.84
C PRO A 251 13.71 0.87 23.35
N TYR A 252 13.46 -0.23 24.06
CA TYR A 252 13.46 -0.26 25.55
C TYR A 252 14.68 -0.96 26.15
N GLN A 253 15.50 -1.62 25.33
CA GLN A 253 16.56 -2.51 25.82
C GLN A 253 17.94 -2.20 25.25
N THR A 254 18.08 -1.15 24.44
CA THR A 254 19.42 -0.74 23.96
C THR A 254 20.35 -0.39 25.10
N TYR A 255 21.64 -0.76 24.98
CA TYR A 255 22.67 -0.42 25.95
C TYR A 255 22.88 1.11 26.08
N ARG A 256 22.75 1.83 24.96
CA ARG A 256 22.79 3.29 24.91
C ARG A 256 21.44 3.84 24.43
N PRO A 257 20.95 4.94 25.00
CA PRO A 257 19.73 5.59 24.54
C PRO A 257 19.97 6.26 23.19
N ARG A 258 19.69 5.56 22.11
CA ARG A 258 19.79 6.05 20.74
C ARG A 258 18.44 5.94 20.04
N PRO A 259 18.15 6.82 19.06
CA PRO A 259 16.96 6.68 18.23
C PRO A 259 16.94 5.31 17.52
N ILE A 260 15.75 4.69 17.52
CA ILE A 260 15.49 3.46 16.78
C ILE A 260 14.67 3.86 15.55
N ILE A 261 15.03 3.30 14.41
CA ILE A 261 14.34 3.50 13.12
C ILE A 261 14.20 2.17 12.41
N GLY A 262 13.41 2.14 11.38
CA GLY A 262 13.22 0.94 10.54
C GLY A 262 11.82 0.39 10.69
N THR A 263 11.69 -0.88 11.01
CA THR A 263 10.40 -1.54 11.27
C THR A 263 9.82 -1.19 12.65
N GLU A 264 10.65 -0.68 13.54
CA GLU A 264 10.26 -0.20 14.87
C GLU A 264 10.87 1.18 15.16
N GLY A 265 10.26 1.93 16.09
CA GLY A 265 10.70 3.26 16.44
C GLY A 265 10.19 4.31 15.45
N LEU A 266 11.11 5.03 14.79
CA LEU A 266 10.77 5.98 13.73
C LEU A 266 10.59 5.23 12.42
N ILE A 267 9.37 5.22 11.91
CA ILE A 267 8.96 4.48 10.71
C ILE A 267 8.56 5.48 9.62
N ALA A 268 8.99 5.22 8.38
CA ALA A 268 8.51 5.98 7.23
C ALA A 268 7.17 5.39 6.75
N GLU A 269 6.07 6.07 7.02
CA GLU A 269 4.72 5.66 6.64
C GLU A 269 4.01 6.72 5.79
N ALA A 270 3.22 6.27 4.82
CA ALA A 270 2.36 7.15 4.04
C ALA A 270 1.05 7.48 4.75
N TRP A 271 0.65 6.69 5.74
CA TRP A 271 -0.58 6.81 6.51
C TRP A 271 -0.42 6.27 7.93
N HIS A 272 -1.07 6.93 8.88
CA HIS A 272 -1.18 6.43 10.25
C HIS A 272 -2.61 6.60 10.77
N TRP A 273 -3.14 5.59 11.43
CA TRP A 273 -4.53 5.57 11.92
C TRP A 273 -4.85 6.70 12.92
N ALA A 274 -3.85 7.24 13.63
CA ALA A 274 -4.00 8.36 14.55
C ALA A 274 -3.93 9.74 13.86
N TRP A 275 -3.89 9.80 12.52
CA TRP A 275 -3.92 11.07 11.80
C TRP A 275 -5.27 11.78 11.99
N GLU A 276 -5.26 13.02 12.53
CA GLU A 276 -6.48 13.72 12.94
C GLU A 276 -6.95 14.80 11.96
N ARG A 277 -6.23 15.01 10.86
CA ARG A 277 -6.56 16.07 9.89
C ARG A 277 -7.23 15.52 8.63
N HIS A 278 -7.81 16.42 7.85
CA HIS A 278 -8.36 16.17 6.51
C HIS A 278 -9.40 15.04 6.43
N GLY A 279 -10.16 14.83 7.50
CA GLY A 279 -11.20 13.80 7.54
C GLY A 279 -10.70 12.38 7.80
N ALA A 280 -9.42 12.22 8.18
CA ALA A 280 -8.84 10.92 8.47
C ALA A 280 -9.55 10.15 9.60
N PRO A 281 -9.97 10.76 10.73
CA PRO A 281 -10.70 10.03 11.77
C PRO A 281 -12.01 9.43 11.27
N GLN A 282 -12.74 10.18 10.43
CA GLN A 282 -13.99 9.69 9.85
C GLN A 282 -13.77 8.56 8.86
N LEU A 283 -12.70 8.63 8.07
CA LEU A 283 -12.28 7.55 7.17
C LEU A 283 -11.91 6.29 7.96
N ASN A 284 -11.07 6.43 8.99
CA ASN A 284 -10.69 5.33 9.88
C ASN A 284 -11.91 4.65 10.51
N GLN A 285 -12.86 5.42 11.07
CA GLN A 285 -14.08 4.86 11.66
C GLN A 285 -14.91 4.05 10.65
N ARG A 286 -15.03 4.56 9.41
CA ARG A 286 -15.76 3.84 8.36
C ARG A 286 -15.02 2.57 7.94
N PHE A 287 -13.69 2.63 7.85
CA PHE A 287 -12.86 1.47 7.55
C PHE A 287 -12.96 0.41 8.64
N GLU A 288 -12.85 0.79 9.91
CA GLU A 288 -12.99 -0.13 11.06
C GLU A 288 -14.36 -0.83 11.08
N LYS A 289 -15.42 -0.11 10.72
CA LYS A 289 -16.76 -0.71 10.59
C LYS A 289 -16.84 -1.75 9.48
N LEU A 290 -16.13 -1.51 8.37
CA LEU A 290 -16.09 -2.40 7.21
C LEU A 290 -15.18 -3.59 7.45
N ALA A 291 -13.93 -3.32 7.83
CA ALA A 291 -12.85 -4.29 7.87
C ALA A 291 -12.69 -5.01 9.23
N LYS A 292 -13.34 -4.49 10.30
CA LYS A 292 -13.23 -4.95 11.70
C LYS A 292 -11.80 -4.86 12.25
N ARG A 293 -10.97 -4.02 11.65
CA ARG A 293 -9.60 -3.70 12.06
C ARG A 293 -9.28 -2.24 11.75
N ARG A 294 -8.18 -1.74 12.28
CA ARG A 294 -7.65 -0.42 11.92
C ARG A 294 -7.11 -0.39 10.49
N MET A 295 -7.10 0.82 9.93
CA MET A 295 -6.51 1.08 8.60
C MET A 295 -5.00 1.08 8.74
#